data_e509285b486168804166a5ed5dc47cff
#
_entry.id   e509285b486168804166a5ed5dc47cff
#
_cell.length_a   1.000
_cell.length_b   1.000
_cell.length_c   1.000
_cell.angle_alpha   90.00
_cell.angle_beta   90.00
_cell.angle_gamma   90.00
#
_symmetry.space_group_name_H-M   'P 1'
#
loop_
_entity.id
_entity.type
_entity.pdbx_description
1 polymer ?
#
loop_
_entity_poly.entity_id
_entity_poly.type
_entity_poly.pdbx_seq_one_letter_code
_entity_poly.pdbx_strand_id
1 'polypeptide(L)'
;MIIKPRVRGFMCITSHPAGCEKNVINQIDYIKSQKVIDGPKRVLVIGSSTGYGLSARITAAFGTGASTIGVFFEKPGTDRKPGTAGWYNSAAFHAQAEKQGLYAKSINGDAFSDDVKQQVIDTIASDLGQIDLVIYSLAAPRRQHPKTG
;
A
#
# COMPACT_ATOMS: atom_id res chain seq x y z
N MET A 1 -7.27 14.56 18.89
CA MET A 1 -8.66 14.54 18.31
C MET A 1 -9.30 13.21 18.64
N ILE A 2 -10.55 13.21 19.11
CA ILE A 2 -11.32 11.97 19.30
C ILE A 2 -12.06 11.69 17.99
N ILE A 3 -11.74 10.57 17.36
CA ILE A 3 -12.38 10.14 16.11
C ILE A 3 -13.67 9.41 16.44
N LYS A 4 -14.82 10.01 16.11
CA LYS A 4 -16.12 9.37 16.28
C LYS A 4 -16.44 8.51 15.05
N PRO A 5 -16.89 7.26 15.23
CA PRO A 5 -17.29 6.40 14.12
C PRO A 5 -18.43 7.05 13.31
N ARG A 6 -18.30 6.99 11.99
CA ARG A 6 -19.37 7.39 11.05
C ARG A 6 -19.68 6.21 10.16
N VAL A 7 -20.95 5.85 10.14
CA VAL A 7 -21.44 4.69 9.37
C VAL A 7 -22.36 5.19 8.25
N ARG A 8 -22.23 4.62 7.07
CA ARG A 8 -23.12 4.84 5.92
C ARG A 8 -23.57 3.48 5.40
N GLY A 9 -24.81 3.14 5.65
CA GLY A 9 -25.32 1.79 5.41
C GLY A 9 -24.54 0.78 6.28
N PHE A 10 -23.92 -0.19 5.65
CA PHE A 10 -23.08 -1.22 6.31
C PHE A 10 -21.58 -0.84 6.36
N MET A 11 -21.19 0.30 5.82
CA MET A 11 -19.78 0.72 5.77
C MET A 11 -19.44 1.70 6.89
N CYS A 12 -18.40 1.41 7.66
CA CYS A 12 -17.75 2.40 8.52
C CYS A 12 -16.78 3.22 7.65
N ILE A 13 -17.04 4.53 7.55
CA ILE A 13 -16.28 5.46 6.69
C ILE A 13 -15.23 6.27 7.43
N THR A 14 -15.04 6.00 8.72
CA THR A 14 -13.96 6.61 9.53
C THR A 14 -12.85 5.63 9.77
N SER A 15 -11.61 6.10 9.62
CA SER A 15 -10.42 5.34 9.93
C SER A 15 -9.81 5.80 11.25
N HIS A 16 -9.38 4.86 12.05
CA HIS A 16 -8.68 5.12 13.31
C HIS A 16 -7.17 4.94 13.08
N PRO A 17 -6.34 5.97 13.14
CA PRO A 17 -4.91 5.88 12.80
C PRO A 17 -4.17 4.77 13.57
N ALA A 18 -4.29 4.76 14.91
CA ALA A 18 -3.65 3.74 15.74
C ALA A 18 -4.21 2.33 15.50
N GLY A 19 -5.50 2.21 15.13
CA GLY A 19 -6.09 0.92 14.75
C GLY A 19 -5.53 0.39 13.44
N CYS A 20 -5.36 1.27 12.45
CA CYS A 20 -4.72 0.93 11.17
C CYS A 20 -3.26 0.51 11.38
N GLU A 21 -2.50 1.27 12.18
CA GLU A 21 -1.12 0.93 12.53
C GLU A 21 -1.04 -0.44 13.20
N LYS A 22 -1.86 -0.68 14.22
CA LYS A 22 -1.87 -1.96 14.95
C LYS A 22 -2.21 -3.13 14.03
N ASN A 23 -3.15 -2.94 13.09
CA ASN A 23 -3.50 -3.97 12.12
C ASN A 23 -2.32 -4.31 11.19
N VAL A 24 -1.59 -3.31 10.71
CA VAL A 24 -0.38 -3.51 9.89
C VAL A 24 0.69 -4.25 10.70
N ILE A 25 0.95 -3.83 11.95
CA ILE A 25 1.92 -4.50 12.83
C ILE A 25 1.54 -5.96 13.05
N ASN A 26 0.27 -6.26 13.33
CA ASN A 26 -0.18 -7.62 13.53
C ASN A 26 0.04 -8.51 12.29
N GLN A 27 -0.20 -7.97 11.08
CA GLN A 27 0.08 -8.71 9.84
C GLN A 27 1.59 -8.95 9.66
N ILE A 28 2.43 -7.97 9.95
CA ILE A 28 3.89 -8.10 9.89
C ILE A 28 4.36 -9.16 10.90
N ASP A 29 3.89 -9.10 12.14
CA ASP A 29 4.26 -10.06 13.20
C ASP A 29 3.85 -11.48 12.81
N TYR A 30 2.66 -11.65 12.22
CA TYR A 30 2.21 -12.93 11.70
C TYR A 30 3.15 -13.45 10.61
N ILE A 31 3.49 -12.63 9.61
CA ILE A 31 4.41 -13.05 8.54
C ILE A 31 5.79 -13.41 9.10
N LYS A 32 6.31 -12.64 10.03
CA LYS A 32 7.63 -12.90 10.66
C LYS A 32 7.65 -14.16 11.53
N SER A 33 6.49 -14.59 12.03
CA SER A 33 6.36 -15.85 12.76
C SER A 33 6.37 -17.09 11.85
N GLN A 34 6.20 -16.89 10.54
CA GLN A 34 6.22 -18.00 9.57
C GLN A 34 7.66 -18.33 9.16
N LYS A 35 7.83 -19.48 8.51
CA LYS A 35 9.12 -19.83 7.92
C LYS A 35 9.49 -18.82 6.83
N VAL A 36 10.76 -18.45 6.79
CA VAL A 36 11.31 -17.63 5.69
C VAL A 36 11.05 -18.35 4.35
N ILE A 37 10.46 -17.60 3.42
CA ILE A 37 10.14 -18.11 2.09
C ILE A 37 11.18 -17.54 1.13
N ASP A 38 11.78 -18.39 0.32
CA ASP A 38 12.52 -17.92 -0.84
C ASP A 38 11.52 -17.47 -1.92
N GLY A 39 11.70 -16.25 -2.43
CA GLY A 39 10.72 -15.62 -3.31
C GLY A 39 11.29 -14.43 -4.07
N PRO A 40 10.42 -13.66 -4.75
CA PRO A 40 10.82 -12.50 -5.53
C PRO A 40 11.57 -11.49 -4.65
N LYS A 41 12.54 -10.79 -5.24
CA LYS A 41 13.38 -9.80 -4.55
C LYS A 41 12.98 -8.36 -4.84
N ARG A 42 12.26 -8.12 -5.95
CA ARG A 42 11.83 -6.78 -6.40
C ARG A 42 10.38 -6.85 -6.84
N VAL A 43 9.49 -6.27 -6.05
CA VAL A 43 8.04 -6.44 -6.19
C VAL A 43 7.34 -5.10 -6.39
N LEU A 44 6.56 -5.01 -7.46
CA LEU A 44 5.61 -3.92 -7.67
C LEU A 44 4.22 -4.36 -7.24
N VAL A 45 3.58 -3.58 -6.35
CA VAL A 45 2.20 -3.83 -5.93
C VAL A 45 1.32 -2.64 -6.29
N ILE A 46 0.40 -2.85 -7.21
CA ILE A 46 -0.57 -1.86 -7.66
C ILE A 46 -1.87 -2.09 -6.89
N GLY A 47 -2.29 -1.11 -6.07
CA GLY A 47 -3.37 -1.25 -5.09
C GLY A 47 -2.87 -1.70 -3.71
N SER A 48 -1.76 -1.10 -3.24
CA SER A 48 -0.95 -1.59 -2.11
C SER A 48 -1.37 -1.09 -0.72
N SER A 49 -2.44 -0.32 -0.59
CA SER A 49 -2.78 0.40 0.65
C SER A 49 -3.71 -0.36 1.60
N THR A 50 -4.50 -1.30 1.08
CA THR A 50 -5.50 -2.05 1.84
C THR A 50 -5.66 -3.48 1.30
N GLY A 51 -6.40 -4.31 2.03
CA GLY A 51 -6.84 -5.63 1.58
C GLY A 51 -5.70 -6.54 1.09
N TYR A 52 -5.95 -7.24 0.00
CA TYR A 52 -5.00 -8.21 -0.55
C TYR A 52 -3.70 -7.58 -1.03
N GLY A 53 -3.75 -6.38 -1.62
CA GLY A 53 -2.54 -5.69 -2.07
C GLY A 53 -1.60 -5.32 -0.92
N LEU A 54 -2.15 -4.80 0.19
CA LEU A 54 -1.37 -4.51 1.39
C LEU A 54 -0.78 -5.81 1.98
N SER A 55 -1.59 -6.85 2.14
CA SER A 55 -1.13 -8.13 2.70
C SER A 55 -0.05 -8.78 1.83
N ALA A 56 -0.21 -8.73 0.52
CA ALA A 56 0.81 -9.22 -0.42
C ALA A 56 2.12 -8.41 -0.33
N ARG A 57 2.02 -7.08 -0.19
CA ARG A 57 3.19 -6.21 0.01
C ARG A 57 3.92 -6.50 1.31
N ILE A 58 3.17 -6.68 2.40
CA ILE A 58 3.72 -7.08 3.70
C ILE A 58 4.43 -8.43 3.59
N THR A 59 3.81 -9.42 2.95
CA THR A 59 4.41 -10.74 2.74
C THR A 59 5.70 -10.64 1.93
N ALA A 60 5.72 -9.89 0.85
CA ALA A 60 6.92 -9.70 0.05
C ALA A 60 8.04 -9.01 0.86
N ALA A 61 7.73 -7.89 1.52
CA ALA A 61 8.76 -7.13 2.24
C ALA A 61 9.29 -7.89 3.46
N PHE A 62 8.40 -8.40 4.33
CA PHE A 62 8.78 -8.96 5.63
C PHE A 62 8.93 -10.49 5.63
N GLY A 63 8.40 -11.19 4.63
CA GLY A 63 8.52 -12.64 4.50
C GLY A 63 9.64 -13.09 3.58
N THR A 64 9.94 -12.33 2.50
CA THR A 64 11.01 -12.69 1.55
C THR A 64 12.16 -11.68 1.53
N GLY A 65 12.06 -10.58 2.27
CA GLY A 65 13.04 -9.50 2.26
C GLY A 65 13.09 -8.72 0.93
N ALA A 66 11.97 -8.69 0.20
CA ALA A 66 11.90 -8.02 -1.10
C ALA A 66 11.93 -6.50 -0.97
N SER A 67 12.61 -5.85 -1.90
CA SER A 67 12.42 -4.43 -2.21
C SER A 67 11.03 -4.22 -2.83
N THR A 68 10.24 -3.29 -2.30
CA THR A 68 8.86 -3.11 -2.77
C THR A 68 8.57 -1.70 -3.22
N ILE A 69 7.92 -1.58 -4.37
CA ILE A 69 7.26 -0.34 -4.83
C ILE A 69 5.76 -0.55 -4.76
N GLY A 70 5.05 0.35 -4.10
CA GLY A 70 3.59 0.29 -3.97
C GLY A 70 2.92 1.48 -4.65
N VAL A 71 1.83 1.23 -5.36
CA VAL A 71 0.98 2.28 -5.93
C VAL A 71 -0.37 2.24 -5.25
N PHE A 72 -0.89 3.39 -4.86
CA PHE A 72 -2.21 3.53 -4.26
C PHE A 72 -2.79 4.93 -4.50
N PHE A 73 -4.07 5.12 -4.23
CA PHE A 73 -4.72 6.43 -4.35
C PHE A 73 -5.50 6.75 -3.09
N GLU A 74 -4.81 7.35 -2.11
CA GLU A 74 -5.32 7.60 -0.77
C GLU A 74 -5.29 9.09 -0.41
N LYS A 75 -6.13 9.48 0.52
CA LYS A 75 -6.24 10.86 0.97
C LYS A 75 -5.67 11.01 2.38
N PRO A 76 -4.76 11.98 2.60
CA PRO A 76 -4.26 12.31 3.93
C PRO A 76 -5.37 12.85 4.83
N GLY A 77 -5.14 12.82 6.13
CA GLY A 77 -5.97 13.50 7.11
C GLY A 77 -5.87 15.03 6.98
N THR A 78 -6.90 15.71 7.48
CA THR A 78 -6.93 17.16 7.64
C THR A 78 -7.27 17.50 9.10
N ASP A 79 -7.20 18.76 9.48
CA ASP A 79 -7.59 19.20 10.85
C ASP A 79 -9.05 18.87 11.19
N ARG A 80 -9.89 18.67 10.17
CA ARG A 80 -11.35 18.47 10.34
C ARG A 80 -11.79 17.02 10.19
N LYS A 81 -10.98 16.15 9.58
CA LYS A 81 -11.35 14.75 9.32
C LYS A 81 -10.12 13.85 9.19
N PRO A 82 -10.23 12.57 9.61
CA PRO A 82 -9.15 11.62 9.40
C PRO A 82 -8.91 11.35 7.92
N GLY A 83 -7.71 10.88 7.61
CA GLY A 83 -7.36 10.32 6.31
C GLY A 83 -8.09 9.01 6.03
N THR A 84 -7.88 8.47 4.85
CA THR A 84 -8.37 7.14 4.49
C THR A 84 -7.59 6.05 5.24
N ALA A 85 -8.18 4.87 5.40
CA ALA A 85 -7.51 3.75 6.06
C ALA A 85 -6.18 3.40 5.38
N GLY A 86 -6.17 3.35 4.05
CA GLY A 86 -4.97 3.04 3.29
C GLY A 86 -3.85 4.06 3.44
N TRP A 87 -4.17 5.33 3.70
CA TRP A 87 -3.16 6.33 4.04
C TRP A 87 -2.39 5.96 5.32
N TYR A 88 -3.13 5.62 6.39
CA TYR A 88 -2.53 5.23 7.68
C TYR A 88 -1.82 3.88 7.61
N ASN A 89 -2.40 2.91 6.89
CA ASN A 89 -1.76 1.61 6.67
C ASN A 89 -0.42 1.77 5.95
N SER A 90 -0.38 2.60 4.90
CA SER A 90 0.85 2.85 4.13
C SER A 90 1.91 3.55 4.98
N ALA A 91 1.53 4.53 5.80
CA ALA A 91 2.43 5.18 6.74
C ALA A 91 3.01 4.17 7.76
N ALA A 92 2.16 3.32 8.34
CA ALA A 92 2.60 2.27 9.26
C ALA A 92 3.53 1.25 8.59
N PHE A 93 3.20 0.82 7.37
CA PHE A 93 4.05 -0.07 6.58
C PHE A 93 5.45 0.52 6.36
N HIS A 94 5.53 1.79 5.92
CA HIS A 94 6.80 2.47 5.70
C HIS A 94 7.62 2.59 6.99
N ALA A 95 6.99 2.99 8.10
CA ALA A 95 7.67 3.09 9.39
C ALA A 95 8.26 1.74 9.85
N GLN A 96 7.56 0.62 9.60
CA GLN A 96 8.08 -0.71 9.93
C GLN A 96 9.16 -1.19 8.95
N ALA A 97 9.03 -0.88 7.66
CA ALA A 97 10.05 -1.20 6.66
C ALA A 97 11.36 -0.46 6.94
N GLU A 98 11.29 0.83 7.25
CA GLU A 98 12.46 1.66 7.62
C GLU A 98 13.18 1.11 8.86
N LYS A 99 12.42 0.76 9.92
CA LYS A 99 12.99 0.15 11.14
C LYS A 99 13.77 -1.13 10.87
N GLN A 100 13.48 -1.84 9.79
CA GLN A 100 14.13 -3.10 9.43
C GLN A 100 15.10 -2.96 8.25
N GLY A 101 15.37 -1.73 7.80
CA GLY A 101 16.28 -1.47 6.69
C GLY A 101 15.79 -2.03 5.34
N LEU A 102 14.47 -2.23 5.19
CA LEU A 102 13.88 -2.73 3.96
C LEU A 102 13.61 -1.58 2.99
N TYR A 103 13.96 -1.77 1.72
CA TYR A 103 13.59 -0.82 0.68
C TYR A 103 12.08 -0.85 0.46
N ALA A 104 11.43 0.29 0.65
CA ALA A 104 10.02 0.45 0.40
C ALA A 104 9.74 1.86 -0.13
N LYS A 105 9.17 1.96 -1.33
CA LYS A 105 8.77 3.23 -1.93
C LYS A 105 7.29 3.19 -2.30
N SER A 106 6.61 4.32 -2.23
CA SER A 106 5.20 4.40 -2.60
C SER A 106 4.92 5.61 -3.48
N ILE A 107 4.03 5.41 -4.43
CA ILE A 107 3.52 6.44 -5.32
C ILE A 107 2.02 6.56 -5.04
N ASN A 108 1.59 7.75 -4.58
CA ASN A 108 0.20 8.04 -4.32
C ASN A 108 -0.41 8.79 -5.50
N GLY A 109 -1.22 8.10 -6.29
CA GLY A 109 -1.85 8.67 -7.47
C GLY A 109 -2.74 7.66 -8.20
N ASP A 110 -3.43 8.13 -9.22
CA ASP A 110 -4.28 7.28 -10.05
C ASP A 110 -3.42 6.34 -10.90
N ALA A 111 -3.44 5.05 -10.57
CA ALA A 111 -2.68 4.02 -11.27
C ALA A 111 -3.07 3.84 -12.75
N PHE A 112 -4.20 4.39 -13.17
CA PHE A 112 -4.64 4.37 -14.56
C PHE A 112 -4.11 5.55 -15.38
N SER A 113 -3.62 6.61 -14.73
CA SER A 113 -3.04 7.77 -15.42
C SER A 113 -1.67 7.43 -16.02
N ASP A 114 -1.37 8.04 -17.16
CA ASP A 114 -0.08 7.83 -17.83
C ASP A 114 1.07 8.46 -17.01
N ASP A 115 0.84 9.56 -16.32
CA ASP A 115 1.84 10.22 -15.46
C ASP A 115 2.28 9.29 -14.32
N VAL A 116 1.32 8.64 -13.62
CA VAL A 116 1.65 7.70 -12.53
C VAL A 116 2.37 6.46 -13.07
N LYS A 117 1.94 5.94 -14.22
CA LYS A 117 2.64 4.82 -14.87
C LYS A 117 4.08 5.18 -15.21
N GLN A 118 4.30 6.37 -15.79
CA GLN A 118 5.65 6.83 -16.12
C GLN A 118 6.50 6.99 -14.86
N GLN A 119 5.95 7.60 -13.80
CA GLN A 119 6.64 7.74 -12.51
C GLN A 119 7.03 6.38 -11.92
N VAL A 120 6.17 5.36 -12.05
CA VAL A 120 6.48 3.98 -11.61
C VAL A 120 7.63 3.41 -12.42
N ILE A 121 7.60 3.54 -13.75
CA ILE A 121 8.65 3.06 -14.65
C ILE A 121 9.99 3.70 -14.31
N ASP A 122 10.02 5.03 -14.16
CA ASP A 122 11.23 5.78 -13.84
C ASP A 122 11.79 5.38 -12.46
N THR A 123 10.90 5.18 -11.48
CA THR A 123 11.28 4.71 -10.14
C THR A 123 11.88 3.30 -10.18
N ILE A 124 11.28 2.39 -10.95
CA ILE A 124 11.82 1.03 -11.12
C ILE A 124 13.20 1.10 -11.76
N ALA A 125 13.33 1.85 -12.85
CA ALA A 125 14.59 1.96 -13.59
C ALA A 125 15.71 2.54 -12.73
N SER A 126 15.42 3.60 -11.96
CA SER A 126 16.43 4.27 -11.11
C SER A 126 16.84 3.46 -9.89
N ASP A 127 15.87 2.84 -9.21
CA ASP A 127 16.08 2.29 -7.87
C ASP A 127 16.34 0.78 -7.88
N LEU A 128 15.69 0.04 -8.78
CA LEU A 128 15.69 -1.44 -8.77
C LEU A 128 16.19 -2.07 -10.08
N GLY A 129 16.22 -1.32 -11.15
CA GLY A 129 16.57 -1.80 -12.48
C GLY A 129 15.47 -2.61 -13.17
N GLN A 130 14.93 -3.61 -12.50
CA GLN A 130 13.83 -4.45 -13.01
C GLN A 130 12.94 -4.95 -11.87
N ILE A 131 11.78 -5.51 -12.21
CA ILE A 131 10.83 -6.14 -11.30
C ILE A 131 10.78 -7.65 -11.56
N ASP A 132 10.73 -8.43 -10.48
CA ASP A 132 10.61 -9.89 -10.55
C ASP A 132 9.14 -10.33 -10.46
N LEU A 133 8.30 -9.55 -9.78
CA LEU A 133 6.88 -9.83 -9.59
C LEU A 133 6.05 -8.55 -9.61
N VAL A 134 4.97 -8.58 -10.39
CA VAL A 134 3.93 -7.54 -10.36
C VAL A 134 2.66 -8.12 -9.75
N ILE A 135 2.13 -7.46 -8.72
CA ILE A 135 0.85 -7.77 -8.10
C ILE A 135 -0.13 -6.66 -8.44
N TYR A 136 -1.21 -7.01 -9.14
CA TYR A 136 -2.28 -6.09 -9.48
C TYR A 136 -3.51 -6.38 -8.63
N SER A 137 -3.79 -5.50 -7.66
CA SER A 137 -4.88 -5.64 -6.68
C SER A 137 -5.70 -4.34 -6.62
N LEU A 138 -6.28 -3.96 -7.75
CA LEU A 138 -7.13 -2.79 -7.87
C LEU A 138 -8.58 -3.18 -8.13
N ALA A 139 -9.51 -2.40 -7.54
CA ALA A 139 -10.90 -2.36 -7.92
C ALA A 139 -11.30 -0.91 -8.19
N ALA A 140 -11.85 -0.65 -9.36
CA ALA A 140 -12.32 0.67 -9.77
C ALA A 140 -13.73 0.56 -10.37
N PRO A 141 -14.78 0.55 -9.52
CA PRO A 141 -16.17 0.33 -9.99
C PRO A 141 -16.71 1.45 -10.91
N ARG A 142 -16.00 2.58 -10.98
CA ARG A 142 -16.36 3.73 -11.82
C ARG A 142 -15.21 4.17 -12.72
N ARG A 143 -14.40 3.23 -13.15
CA ARG A 143 -13.33 3.56 -14.09
C ARG A 143 -13.94 3.98 -15.43
N GLN A 144 -13.52 5.15 -15.90
CA GLN A 144 -13.77 5.58 -17.29
C GLN A 144 -12.51 5.31 -18.12
N HIS A 145 -12.71 4.95 -19.37
CA HIS A 145 -11.59 4.76 -20.29
C HIS A 145 -11.00 6.13 -20.63
N PRO A 146 -9.66 6.33 -20.50
CA PRO A 146 -9.06 7.67 -20.60
C PRO A 146 -9.21 8.33 -21.97
N LYS A 147 -9.47 7.55 -23.03
CA LYS A 147 -9.63 8.07 -24.41
C LYS A 147 -11.08 8.08 -24.90
N THR A 148 -11.97 7.34 -24.30
CA THR A 148 -13.35 7.18 -24.82
C THR A 148 -14.45 7.53 -23.81
N GLY A 149 -14.10 7.84 -22.56
CA GLY A 149 -15.02 8.12 -21.46
C GLY A 149 -15.64 6.90 -20.81
#